data_68efa616afcf0243b545fd054b4bb9fb
#
_entry.id   68efa616afcf0243b545fd054b4bb9fb
#
_cell.length_a   1.000
_cell.length_b   1.000
_cell.length_c   1.000
_cell.angle_alpha   90.00
_cell.angle_beta   90.00
_cell.angle_gamma   90.00
#
_symmetry.space_group_name_H-M   'P 1'
#
loop_
_entity.id
_entity.type
_entity.pdbx_description
1 polymer ?
#
loop_
_entity_poly.entity_id
_entity_poly.type
_entity_poly.pdbx_seq_one_letter_code
_entity_poly.pdbx_strand_id
1 'polypeptide(L)'
;AQQAELFSYMQEGYRGRTYDDGNAAFARGESAMLLQGIWALNPVKAINPDIKAAIFPYPAADDPDDRLLVSGVDVVVTMAKDTPHREEALRFIEYLFDVGVIEEFAASQNMIPSVEGAELSDDPALQSVKPFFDEGKITGFIDHQVPPSIPLVAIVQQFLFDGDADAALSTLDSEWRKVAARTIPVTGDEE
;
A
#
# COMPACT_ATOMS: atom_id res chain seq x y z
N ALA A 1 5.66 11.41 -16.35
CA ALA A 1 6.05 10.70 -17.57
C ALA A 1 5.81 9.19 -17.44
N GLN A 2 6.45 8.48 -16.52
CA GLN A 2 6.36 7.02 -16.37
C GLN A 2 4.93 6.50 -16.13
N GLN A 3 4.15 7.13 -15.27
CA GLN A 3 2.75 6.74 -15.04
C GLN A 3 1.88 6.88 -16.29
N ALA A 4 2.02 7.98 -17.03
CA ALA A 4 1.28 8.18 -18.28
C ALA A 4 1.65 7.11 -19.33
N GLU A 5 2.92 6.72 -19.38
CA GLU A 5 3.38 5.63 -20.26
C GLU A 5 2.79 4.28 -19.82
N LEU A 6 2.78 3.98 -18.51
CA LEU A 6 2.17 2.75 -18.00
C LEU A 6 0.70 2.62 -18.42
N PHE A 7 -0.04 3.73 -18.40
CA PHE A 7 -1.45 3.73 -18.82
C PHE A 7 -1.66 3.40 -20.31
N SER A 8 -0.64 3.55 -21.15
CA SER A 8 -0.72 3.13 -22.56
C SER A 8 -0.77 1.60 -22.74
N TYR A 9 -0.36 0.85 -21.71
CA TYR A 9 -0.41 -0.63 -21.69
C TYR A 9 -1.63 -1.19 -20.98
N MET A 10 -2.52 -0.32 -20.49
CA MET A 10 -3.75 -0.75 -19.80
C MET A 10 -4.74 -1.40 -20.78
N GLN A 11 -5.50 -2.34 -20.29
CA GLN A 11 -6.56 -3.00 -21.06
C GLN A 11 -7.61 -1.99 -21.57
N GLU A 12 -8.21 -2.28 -22.71
CA GLU A 12 -9.33 -1.49 -23.21
C GLU A 12 -10.47 -1.42 -22.18
N GLY A 13 -11.06 -0.23 -22.02
CA GLY A 13 -12.14 0.00 -21.06
C GLY A 13 -11.69 0.09 -19.60
N TYR A 14 -10.40 0.15 -19.29
CA TYR A 14 -9.87 0.20 -17.92
C TYR A 14 -10.50 1.29 -17.03
N ARG A 15 -10.89 2.43 -17.62
CA ARG A 15 -11.50 3.56 -16.88
C ARG A 15 -12.83 3.22 -16.21
N GLY A 16 -13.53 2.20 -16.71
CA GLY A 16 -14.80 1.72 -16.15
C GLY A 16 -14.69 0.44 -15.32
N ARG A 17 -13.47 -0.09 -15.14
CA ARG A 17 -13.24 -1.31 -14.37
C ARG A 17 -13.09 -1.03 -12.89
N THR A 18 -13.61 -1.95 -12.09
CA THR A 18 -13.48 -1.94 -10.63
C THR A 18 -12.17 -2.61 -10.19
N TYR A 19 -11.87 -2.50 -8.91
CA TYR A 19 -10.80 -3.25 -8.25
C TYR A 19 -10.91 -4.76 -8.49
N ASP A 20 -12.11 -5.32 -8.33
CA ASP A 20 -12.37 -6.76 -8.49
C ASP A 20 -12.24 -7.20 -9.96
N ASP A 21 -12.61 -6.35 -10.92
CA ASP A 21 -12.40 -6.62 -12.34
C ASP A 21 -10.92 -6.75 -12.68
N GLY A 22 -10.05 -5.92 -12.07
CA GLY A 22 -8.60 -5.99 -12.23
C GLY A 22 -8.03 -7.28 -11.67
N ASN A 23 -8.40 -7.66 -10.46
CA ASN A 23 -7.99 -8.92 -9.82
C ASN A 23 -8.45 -10.12 -10.65
N ALA A 24 -9.69 -10.09 -11.15
CA ALA A 24 -10.25 -11.16 -11.97
C ALA A 24 -9.54 -11.30 -13.33
N ALA A 25 -9.21 -10.18 -13.98
CA ALA A 25 -8.48 -10.18 -15.24
C ALA A 25 -7.09 -10.82 -15.09
N PHE A 26 -6.37 -10.47 -14.02
CA PHE A 26 -5.07 -11.07 -13.72
C PHE A 26 -5.21 -12.57 -13.41
N ALA A 27 -6.18 -12.96 -12.56
CA ALA A 27 -6.43 -14.34 -12.21
C ALA A 27 -6.74 -15.24 -13.42
N ARG A 28 -7.41 -14.70 -14.45
CA ARG A 28 -7.76 -15.40 -15.68
C ARG A 28 -6.65 -15.38 -16.74
N GLY A 29 -5.53 -14.70 -16.47
CA GLY A 29 -4.46 -14.54 -17.44
C GLY A 29 -4.75 -13.54 -18.58
N GLU A 30 -5.77 -12.69 -18.40
CA GLU A 30 -6.09 -11.60 -19.34
C GLU A 30 -5.12 -10.41 -19.16
N SER A 31 -4.40 -10.36 -18.05
CA SER A 31 -3.33 -9.42 -17.75
C SER A 31 -2.10 -10.16 -17.27
N ALA A 32 -0.93 -9.82 -17.79
CA ALA A 32 0.34 -10.42 -17.37
C ALA A 32 0.88 -9.84 -16.06
N MET A 33 0.47 -8.63 -15.71
CA MET A 33 0.90 -7.91 -14.50
C MET A 33 -0.29 -7.20 -13.87
N LEU A 34 -0.24 -7.09 -12.54
CA LEU A 34 -1.22 -6.36 -11.75
C LEU A 34 -0.48 -5.42 -10.80
N LEU A 35 -0.68 -4.12 -10.94
CA LEU A 35 -0.16 -3.14 -9.99
C LEU A 35 -1.09 -3.06 -8.79
N GLN A 36 -0.71 -3.76 -7.72
CA GLN A 36 -1.55 -3.89 -6.53
C GLN A 36 -0.69 -4.25 -5.31
N GLY A 37 -1.28 -4.19 -4.11
CA GLY A 37 -0.65 -4.70 -2.91
C GLY A 37 -0.80 -6.23 -2.76
N ILE A 38 -0.02 -6.81 -1.85
CA ILE A 38 0.01 -8.26 -1.60
C ILE A 38 -1.35 -8.84 -1.18
N TRP A 39 -2.23 -8.05 -0.59
CA TRP A 39 -3.60 -8.43 -0.25
C TRP A 39 -4.44 -8.89 -1.45
N ALA A 40 -4.05 -8.52 -2.67
CA ALA A 40 -4.70 -8.97 -3.89
C ALA A 40 -4.49 -10.47 -4.17
N LEU A 41 -3.53 -11.13 -3.53
CA LEU A 41 -3.29 -12.56 -3.71
C LEU A 41 -4.51 -13.40 -3.32
N ASN A 42 -5.21 -13.05 -2.25
CA ASN A 42 -6.39 -13.81 -1.81
C ASN A 42 -7.53 -13.78 -2.84
N PRO A 43 -8.05 -12.63 -3.29
CA PRO A 43 -9.09 -12.60 -4.31
C PRO A 43 -8.63 -13.22 -5.64
N VAL A 44 -7.35 -13.07 -6.01
CA VAL A 44 -6.79 -13.68 -7.22
C VAL A 44 -6.78 -15.21 -7.09
N LYS A 45 -6.28 -15.76 -5.99
CA LYS A 45 -6.25 -17.23 -5.73
C LYS A 45 -7.65 -17.81 -5.55
N ALA A 46 -8.61 -17.05 -5.04
CA ALA A 46 -10.01 -17.49 -4.96
C ALA A 46 -10.62 -17.73 -6.34
N ILE A 47 -10.18 -17.00 -7.38
CA ILE A 47 -10.64 -17.19 -8.76
C ILE A 47 -9.82 -18.27 -9.47
N ASN A 48 -8.51 -18.27 -9.28
CA ASN A 48 -7.60 -19.25 -9.88
C ASN A 48 -6.62 -19.78 -8.81
N PRO A 49 -6.98 -20.89 -8.14
CA PRO A 49 -6.13 -21.49 -7.10
C PRO A 49 -4.74 -21.94 -7.58
N ASP A 50 -4.62 -22.25 -8.85
CA ASP A 50 -3.37 -22.76 -9.46
C ASP A 50 -2.47 -21.67 -10.03
N ILE A 51 -2.84 -20.39 -9.87
CA ILE A 51 -2.05 -19.28 -10.41
C ILE A 51 -0.67 -19.23 -9.74
N LYS A 52 0.36 -19.13 -10.57
CA LYS A 52 1.73 -18.90 -10.12
C LYS A 52 2.05 -17.41 -10.27
N ALA A 53 1.92 -16.68 -9.18
CA ALA A 53 2.23 -15.26 -9.11
C ALA A 53 3.58 -15.05 -8.41
N ALA A 54 4.34 -14.06 -8.85
CA ALA A 54 5.50 -13.52 -8.15
C ALA A 54 5.25 -12.04 -7.86
N ILE A 55 5.84 -11.55 -6.78
CA ILE A 55 5.74 -10.15 -6.37
C ILE A 55 7.11 -9.50 -6.57
N PHE A 56 7.11 -8.28 -7.06
CA PHE A 56 8.31 -7.46 -7.16
C PHE A 56 7.95 -5.99 -6.91
N PRO A 57 8.89 -5.18 -6.39
CA PRO A 57 8.64 -3.77 -6.16
C PRO A 57 8.41 -3.04 -7.48
N TYR A 58 7.57 -2.01 -7.47
CA TYR A 58 7.35 -1.16 -8.63
C TYR A 58 8.69 -0.56 -9.11
N PRO A 59 9.07 -0.74 -10.39
CA PRO A 59 10.37 -0.33 -10.90
C PRO A 59 10.44 1.18 -11.15
N ALA A 60 10.40 1.97 -10.09
CA ALA A 60 10.47 3.42 -10.15
C ALA A 60 11.88 3.97 -10.41
N ALA A 61 12.92 3.16 -10.21
CA ALA A 61 14.31 3.49 -10.44
C ALA A 61 14.91 2.67 -11.60
N ASP A 62 15.82 3.28 -12.36
CA ASP A 62 16.54 2.61 -13.44
C ASP A 62 17.56 1.59 -12.89
N ASP A 63 18.26 1.96 -11.81
CA ASP A 63 19.15 1.04 -11.10
C ASP A 63 18.33 0.06 -10.25
N PRO A 64 18.51 -1.26 -10.43
CA PRO A 64 17.87 -2.25 -9.59
C PRO A 64 18.18 -2.11 -8.10
N ASP A 65 19.35 -1.60 -7.75
CA ASP A 65 19.77 -1.44 -6.35
C ASP A 65 19.03 -0.29 -5.64
N ASP A 66 18.51 0.66 -6.40
CA ASP A 66 17.71 1.78 -5.90
C ASP A 66 16.20 1.46 -5.79
N ARG A 67 15.79 0.23 -6.14
CA ARG A 67 14.38 -0.17 -6.06
C ARG A 67 13.98 -0.43 -4.63
N LEU A 68 12.88 0.20 -4.23
CA LEU A 68 12.32 0.09 -2.89
C LEU A 68 10.95 -0.58 -2.94
N LEU A 69 10.70 -1.47 -1.98
CA LEU A 69 9.37 -2.01 -1.75
C LEU A 69 8.54 -0.98 -0.96
N VAL A 70 7.36 -0.65 -1.47
CA VAL A 70 6.42 0.20 -0.72
C VAL A 70 5.77 -0.63 0.37
N SER A 71 6.00 -0.27 1.62
CA SER A 71 5.43 -0.92 2.80
C SER A 71 5.37 0.07 3.95
N GLY A 72 4.46 -0.15 4.89
CA GLY A 72 4.34 0.72 6.06
C GLY A 72 3.16 0.32 6.93
N VAL A 73 2.91 1.12 7.95
CA VAL A 73 1.73 0.95 8.82
C VAL A 73 0.49 1.31 8.01
N ASP A 74 -0.42 0.36 7.85
CA ASP A 74 -1.69 0.53 7.14
C ASP A 74 -2.87 0.47 8.12
N VAL A 75 -2.93 -0.59 8.90
CA VAL A 75 -4.00 -0.80 9.88
C VAL A 75 -3.46 -0.65 11.30
N VAL A 76 -4.17 0.10 12.13
CA VAL A 76 -3.84 0.29 13.54
C VAL A 76 -5.01 -0.09 14.41
N VAL A 77 -4.73 -0.70 15.57
CA VAL A 77 -5.72 -0.97 16.60
C VAL A 77 -5.67 0.16 17.61
N THR A 78 -6.80 0.80 17.86
CA THR A 78 -6.91 1.91 18.81
C THR A 78 -7.94 1.60 19.91
N MET A 79 -7.69 2.13 21.09
CA MET A 79 -8.61 2.04 22.22
C MET A 79 -9.07 3.44 22.60
N ALA A 80 -10.36 3.60 22.85
CA ALA A 80 -10.90 4.87 23.34
C ALA A 80 -10.28 5.23 24.70
N LYS A 81 -9.82 6.47 24.88
CA LYS A 81 -9.12 6.93 26.08
C LYS A 81 -9.93 6.69 27.37
N ASP A 82 -11.23 6.96 27.30
CA ASP A 82 -12.14 6.93 28.45
C ASP A 82 -13.06 5.70 28.43
N THR A 83 -12.62 4.59 27.80
CA THR A 83 -13.40 3.34 27.81
C THR A 83 -13.54 2.79 29.23
N PRO A 84 -14.75 2.39 29.65
CA PRO A 84 -14.93 1.70 30.93
C PRO A 84 -14.41 0.25 30.93
N HIS A 85 -14.03 -0.28 29.75
CA HIS A 85 -13.58 -1.65 29.55
C HIS A 85 -12.10 -1.72 29.17
N ARG A 86 -11.26 -0.92 29.82
CA ARG A 86 -9.84 -0.79 29.47
C ARG A 86 -9.08 -2.11 29.56
N GLU A 87 -9.31 -2.88 30.63
CA GLU A 87 -8.59 -4.14 30.85
C GLU A 87 -8.95 -5.19 29.79
N GLU A 88 -10.24 -5.30 29.46
CA GLU A 88 -10.72 -6.23 28.44
C GLU A 88 -10.18 -5.83 27.05
N ALA A 89 -10.18 -4.54 26.74
CA ALA A 89 -9.63 -4.04 25.49
C ALA A 89 -8.12 -4.31 25.38
N LEU A 90 -7.36 -4.12 26.45
CA LEU A 90 -5.93 -4.45 26.47
C LEU A 90 -5.67 -5.94 26.28
N ARG A 91 -6.42 -6.82 26.94
CA ARG A 91 -6.31 -8.28 26.72
C ARG A 91 -6.59 -8.67 25.29
N PHE A 92 -7.57 -8.02 24.65
CA PHE A 92 -7.86 -8.28 23.25
C PHE A 92 -6.71 -7.81 22.35
N ILE A 93 -6.14 -6.62 22.61
CA ILE A 93 -4.97 -6.12 21.88
C ILE A 93 -3.77 -7.05 22.07
N GLU A 94 -3.47 -7.47 23.30
CA GLU A 94 -2.40 -8.41 23.61
C GLU A 94 -2.58 -9.74 22.87
N TYR A 95 -3.81 -10.25 22.80
CA TYR A 95 -4.12 -11.45 22.03
C TYR A 95 -3.85 -11.27 20.53
N LEU A 96 -4.21 -10.11 19.94
CA LEU A 96 -3.97 -9.83 18.53
C LEU A 96 -2.47 -9.74 18.20
N PHE A 97 -1.63 -9.40 19.18
CA PHE A 97 -0.17 -9.30 19.02
C PHE A 97 0.57 -10.54 19.53
N ASP A 98 -0.14 -11.60 19.91
CA ASP A 98 0.49 -12.90 20.16
C ASP A 98 1.12 -13.44 18.88
N VAL A 99 2.36 -13.95 18.96
CA VAL A 99 3.13 -14.40 17.79
C VAL A 99 2.38 -15.45 17.01
N GLY A 100 1.82 -16.47 17.68
CA GLY A 100 1.11 -17.55 17.00
C GLY A 100 -0.18 -17.05 16.32
N VAL A 101 -0.90 -16.12 16.96
CA VAL A 101 -2.13 -15.54 16.40
C VAL A 101 -1.81 -14.70 15.17
N ILE A 102 -0.77 -13.86 15.22
CA ILE A 102 -0.41 -12.99 14.09
C ILE A 102 0.16 -13.81 12.91
N GLU A 103 0.89 -14.89 13.17
CA GLU A 103 1.38 -15.77 12.12
C GLU A 103 0.24 -16.48 11.39
N GLU A 104 -0.72 -17.05 12.13
CA GLU A 104 -1.90 -17.69 11.55
C GLU A 104 -2.73 -16.69 10.74
N PHE A 105 -2.97 -15.50 11.29
CA PHE A 105 -3.70 -14.44 10.59
C PHE A 105 -2.96 -13.98 9.33
N ALA A 106 -1.68 -13.66 9.44
CA ALA A 106 -0.86 -13.19 8.33
C ALA A 106 -0.77 -14.24 7.20
N ALA A 107 -0.60 -15.51 7.56
CA ALA A 107 -0.60 -16.60 6.59
C ALA A 107 -1.96 -16.73 5.88
N SER A 108 -3.06 -16.63 6.62
CA SER A 108 -4.43 -16.73 6.05
C SER A 108 -4.76 -15.58 5.11
N GLN A 109 -4.16 -14.40 5.34
CA GLN A 109 -4.40 -13.19 4.55
C GLN A 109 -3.32 -12.93 3.49
N ASN A 110 -2.31 -13.79 3.35
CA ASN A 110 -1.12 -13.56 2.53
C ASN A 110 -0.46 -12.23 2.86
N MET A 111 -0.28 -11.95 4.15
CA MET A 111 0.31 -10.71 4.67
C MET A 111 1.67 -10.99 5.30
N ILE A 112 2.44 -9.93 5.46
CA ILE A 112 3.69 -9.95 6.20
C ILE A 112 3.37 -9.66 7.67
N PRO A 113 3.76 -10.54 8.61
CA PRO A 113 3.50 -10.30 10.02
C PRO A 113 4.26 -9.07 10.53
N SER A 114 3.61 -8.29 11.40
CA SER A 114 4.15 -7.03 11.95
C SER A 114 4.68 -7.16 13.39
N VAL A 115 4.77 -8.37 13.92
CA VAL A 115 5.24 -8.66 15.27
C VAL A 115 6.64 -9.25 15.21
N GLU A 116 7.55 -8.75 16.05
CA GLU A 116 8.91 -9.26 16.16
C GLU A 116 8.89 -10.74 16.59
N GLY A 117 9.68 -11.54 15.91
CA GLY A 117 9.74 -13.00 16.14
C GLY A 117 8.69 -13.81 15.38
N ALA A 118 7.74 -13.18 14.72
CA ALA A 118 6.79 -13.87 13.85
C ALA A 118 7.42 -14.22 12.50
N GLU A 119 7.15 -15.43 12.01
CA GLU A 119 7.70 -15.92 10.75
C GLU A 119 6.79 -15.61 9.57
N LEU A 120 7.41 -15.28 8.43
CA LEU A 120 6.72 -15.12 7.16
C LEU A 120 6.31 -16.50 6.63
N SER A 121 5.10 -16.61 6.09
CA SER A 121 4.63 -17.84 5.48
C SER A 121 5.53 -18.29 4.31
N ASP A 122 5.57 -19.59 4.04
CA ASP A 122 6.36 -20.20 2.95
C ASP A 122 5.77 -19.93 1.54
N ASP A 123 4.75 -19.08 1.41
CA ASP A 123 4.19 -18.74 0.10
C ASP A 123 5.26 -18.12 -0.80
N PRO A 124 5.56 -18.72 -1.98
CA PRO A 124 6.64 -18.24 -2.85
C PRO A 124 6.51 -16.78 -3.27
N ALA A 125 5.27 -16.27 -3.38
CA ALA A 125 5.04 -14.88 -3.73
C ALA A 125 5.48 -13.94 -2.60
N LEU A 126 5.19 -14.31 -1.33
CA LEU A 126 5.64 -13.53 -0.16
C LEU A 126 7.15 -13.66 0.05
N GLN A 127 7.70 -14.86 -0.12
CA GLN A 127 9.14 -15.08 0.00
C GLN A 127 9.95 -14.25 -1.02
N SER A 128 9.37 -13.91 -2.18
CA SER A 128 10.06 -13.09 -3.20
C SER A 128 10.31 -11.64 -2.76
N VAL A 129 9.57 -11.12 -1.78
CA VAL A 129 9.75 -9.76 -1.25
C VAL A 129 10.52 -9.71 0.07
N LYS A 130 10.74 -10.85 0.71
CA LYS A 130 11.49 -10.96 1.96
C LYS A 130 12.86 -10.27 1.93
N PRO A 131 13.70 -10.40 0.87
CA PRO A 131 15.00 -9.75 0.82
C PRO A 131 14.93 -8.22 0.97
N PHE A 132 13.86 -7.57 0.48
CA PHE A 132 13.71 -6.13 0.63
C PHE A 132 13.52 -5.71 2.08
N PHE A 133 12.85 -6.53 2.90
CA PHE A 133 12.73 -6.31 4.35
C PHE A 133 14.05 -6.57 5.05
N ASP A 134 14.72 -7.67 4.75
CA ASP A 134 15.98 -8.08 5.37
C ASP A 134 17.09 -7.03 5.10
N GLU A 135 17.08 -6.41 3.91
CA GLU A 135 18.04 -5.39 3.50
C GLU A 135 17.62 -3.96 3.87
N GLY A 136 16.42 -3.77 4.42
CA GLY A 136 15.88 -2.44 4.72
C GLY A 136 15.56 -1.62 3.48
N LYS A 137 15.41 -2.25 2.31
CA LYS A 137 15.02 -1.62 1.04
C LYS A 137 13.52 -1.38 0.97
N ILE A 138 12.97 -0.66 1.94
CA ILE A 138 11.55 -0.34 2.05
C ILE A 138 11.33 1.17 2.10
N THR A 139 10.18 1.62 1.63
CA THR A 139 9.72 3.00 1.74
C THR A 139 8.26 3.05 2.16
N GLY A 140 7.86 4.10 2.87
CA GLY A 140 6.47 4.29 3.31
C GLY A 140 5.52 4.67 2.19
N PHE A 141 4.22 4.61 2.49
CA PHE A 141 3.18 5.09 1.59
C PHE A 141 3.25 6.61 1.43
N ILE A 142 3.20 7.09 0.18
CA ILE A 142 3.33 8.52 -0.12
C ILE A 142 2.16 9.34 0.43
N ASP A 143 0.97 8.78 0.49
CA ASP A 143 -0.22 9.42 1.03
C ASP A 143 -0.11 9.73 2.53
N HIS A 144 0.68 8.95 3.28
CA HIS A 144 1.01 9.26 4.68
C HIS A 144 1.90 10.50 4.84
N GLN A 145 2.58 10.93 3.76
CA GLN A 145 3.44 12.11 3.76
C GLN A 145 2.72 13.36 3.24
N VAL A 146 1.52 13.19 2.70
CA VAL A 146 0.71 14.29 2.18
C VAL A 146 -0.39 14.64 3.19
N PRO A 147 -0.54 15.93 3.56
CA PRO A 147 -1.62 16.33 4.46
C PRO A 147 -2.99 15.85 3.98
N PRO A 148 -3.83 15.26 4.86
CA PRO A 148 -5.12 14.66 4.47
C PRO A 148 -6.11 15.63 3.82
N SER A 149 -5.91 16.94 3.98
CA SER A 149 -6.73 17.98 3.36
C SER A 149 -6.39 18.23 1.89
N ILE A 150 -5.28 17.68 1.39
CA ILE A 150 -4.90 17.76 -0.03
C ILE A 150 -5.56 16.59 -0.76
N PRO A 151 -6.41 16.84 -1.76
CA PRO A 151 -7.13 15.78 -2.48
C PRO A 151 -6.21 15.09 -3.51
N LEU A 152 -5.09 14.51 -3.04
CA LEU A 152 -4.05 13.92 -3.89
C LEU A 152 -4.60 12.92 -4.90
N VAL A 153 -5.47 12.00 -4.44
CA VAL A 153 -6.05 10.96 -5.29
C VAL A 153 -6.85 11.56 -6.44
N ALA A 154 -7.67 12.58 -6.15
CA ALA A 154 -8.48 13.24 -7.19
C ALA A 154 -7.61 13.99 -8.21
N ILE A 155 -6.53 14.66 -7.75
CA ILE A 155 -5.59 15.37 -8.62
C ILE A 155 -4.87 14.38 -9.55
N VAL A 156 -4.37 13.27 -9.01
CA VAL A 156 -3.71 12.23 -9.79
C VAL A 156 -4.69 11.57 -10.76
N GLN A 157 -5.91 11.28 -10.33
CA GLN A 157 -6.93 10.69 -11.19
C GLN A 157 -7.29 11.62 -12.37
N GLN A 158 -7.42 12.92 -12.11
CA GLN A 158 -7.67 13.91 -13.16
C GLN A 158 -6.53 13.91 -14.19
N PHE A 159 -5.29 13.97 -13.72
CA PHE A 159 -4.11 13.85 -14.59
C PHE A 159 -4.13 12.60 -15.46
N LEU A 160 -4.52 11.46 -14.91
CA LEU A 160 -4.59 10.21 -15.66
C LEU A 160 -5.70 10.22 -16.73
N PHE A 161 -6.71 11.07 -16.59
CA PHE A 161 -7.79 11.21 -17.57
C PHE A 161 -7.48 12.19 -18.71
N ASP A 162 -6.89 13.34 -18.40
CA ASP A 162 -6.65 14.42 -19.36
C ASP A 162 -5.20 14.51 -19.87
N GLY A 163 -4.24 13.91 -19.13
CA GLY A 163 -2.82 13.92 -19.45
C GLY A 163 -2.12 15.26 -19.16
N ASP A 164 -2.82 16.22 -18.53
CA ASP A 164 -2.27 17.55 -18.25
C ASP A 164 -1.47 17.55 -16.94
N ALA A 165 -0.17 17.26 -17.05
CA ALA A 165 0.73 17.22 -15.92
C ALA A 165 0.94 18.61 -15.29
N ASP A 166 0.95 19.67 -16.09
CA ASP A 166 1.18 21.03 -15.61
C ASP A 166 -0.01 21.54 -14.79
N ALA A 167 -1.23 21.24 -15.21
CA ALA A 167 -2.43 21.54 -14.45
C ALA A 167 -2.47 20.77 -13.13
N ALA A 168 -2.12 19.48 -13.14
CA ALA A 168 -2.07 18.65 -11.94
C ALA A 168 -1.04 19.15 -10.93
N LEU A 169 0.17 19.46 -11.38
CA LEU A 169 1.25 20.00 -10.52
C LEU A 169 0.88 21.38 -9.96
N SER A 170 0.31 22.26 -10.78
CA SER A 170 -0.16 23.59 -10.36
C SER A 170 -1.25 23.47 -9.29
N THR A 171 -2.18 22.54 -9.47
CA THR A 171 -3.25 22.28 -8.49
C THR A 171 -2.66 21.76 -7.19
N LEU A 172 -1.76 20.78 -7.25
CA LEU A 172 -1.09 20.22 -6.08
C LEU A 172 -0.33 21.29 -5.30
N ASP A 173 0.44 22.11 -5.98
CA ASP A 173 1.20 23.22 -5.38
C ASP A 173 0.26 24.25 -4.72
N SER A 174 -0.86 24.58 -5.37
CA SER A 174 -1.86 25.49 -4.81
C SER A 174 -2.49 24.92 -3.52
N GLU A 175 -2.88 23.64 -3.52
CA GLU A 175 -3.44 22.98 -2.34
C GLU A 175 -2.42 22.90 -1.20
N TRP A 176 -1.17 22.58 -1.54
CA TRP A 176 -0.08 22.54 -0.56
C TRP A 176 0.15 23.87 0.12
N ARG A 177 0.17 24.97 -0.63
CA ARG A 177 0.30 26.34 -0.09
C ARG A 177 -0.82 26.69 0.88
N LYS A 178 -2.06 26.26 0.63
CA LYS A 178 -3.19 26.48 1.54
C LYS A 178 -2.98 25.77 2.89
N VAL A 179 -2.40 24.58 2.86
CA VAL A 179 -2.08 23.83 4.09
C VAL A 179 -0.90 24.47 4.81
N ALA A 180 0.18 24.78 4.11
CA ALA A 180 1.36 25.41 4.68
C ALA A 180 1.04 26.75 5.38
N ALA A 181 0.10 27.51 4.84
CA ALA A 181 -0.36 28.75 5.45
C ALA A 181 -1.17 28.55 6.75
N ARG A 182 -1.65 27.31 7.03
CA ARG A 182 -2.43 26.97 8.22
C ARG A 182 -1.63 26.21 9.27
N THR A 183 -0.51 25.63 8.89
CA THR A 183 0.36 24.91 9.82
C THR A 183 1.10 25.92 10.68
N ILE A 184 0.79 25.95 11.97
CA ILE A 184 1.61 26.62 12.96
C ILE A 184 2.95 25.88 12.97
N PRO A 185 4.10 26.55 12.79
CA PRO A 185 5.39 25.90 12.95
C PRO A 185 5.41 25.26 14.34
N VAL A 186 5.61 23.95 14.39
CA VAL A 186 6.00 23.31 15.64
C VAL A 186 7.40 23.82 15.91
N THR A 187 7.50 24.89 16.68
CA THR A 187 8.76 25.31 17.25
C THR A 187 9.15 24.22 18.24
N GLY A 188 9.87 23.22 17.74
CA GLY A 188 10.57 22.28 18.58
C GLY A 188 11.78 23.00 19.13
N ASP A 189 11.58 23.64 20.24
CA ASP A 189 12.62 24.04 21.19
C ASP A 189 11.90 24.27 22.51
N GLU A 190 12.13 23.34 23.40
CA GLU A 190 12.35 23.71 24.78
C GLU A 190 12.43 22.43 25.62
N GLU A 191 13.68 22.21 26.01
CA GLU A 191 14.31 21.75 27.26
C GLU A 191 14.11 20.31 27.71
#